data_805bba72cd5de25d3b4ba67a2bff0941
#
_entry.id   805bba72cd5de25d3b4ba67a2bff0941
#
_cell.length_a   1.000
_cell.length_b   1.000
_cell.length_c   1.000
_cell.angle_alpha   90.00
_cell.angle_beta   90.00
_cell.angle_gamma   90.00
#
_symmetry.space_group_name_H-M   'P 1'
#
loop_
_entity.id
_entity.type
_entity.pdbx_description
1 polymer ?
#
loop_
_entity_poly.entity_id
_entity_poly.type
_entity_poly.pdbx_seq_one_letter_code
_entity_poly.pdbx_strand_id
1 'polypeptide(L)'
;MKFAGIIAEYDPFHNGHAWQLAQAKALGAQHVAVAMSCGLTQRGALPLLPEAVRVQAALQCGADLIFALPAPCACAGAEAFARAGVRILAAAGCDALVFGAETPDAALLMEAARVLCSAAYRTELKRQLAAGARSFAAARQAAVEALCPGTALAALLDKPNNNLAVEYCKAILEQEAPMTPVPLPRVGAGHGQALAESGHAQFASASALRALWAEQGADALAPYVPEKALKLYKKAEIDGTYTDYTAAGRCQLTLLRAACARPEPFAAVRGVSEGLDHRLENAVRSCTGLPQLLDALTTVRYPRARMRRLAMDAALGYEVETVPALPPYLHLLGARREALPMLKNTALPVSHSLAKLEKENTDCARMAAAQAAASDFGALCRRVPGPMGRVYRQKIIFLTN
;
A
#
# COMPACT_ATOMS: atom_id res chain seq x y z
N MET A 1 11.68 20.96 -7.66
CA MET A 1 10.60 19.94 -7.71
C MET A 1 9.54 20.42 -8.71
N LYS A 2 9.48 19.77 -9.87
CA LYS A 2 8.47 20.10 -10.89
C LYS A 2 7.35 19.05 -10.90
N PHE A 3 7.71 17.78 -10.72
CA PHE A 3 6.80 16.67 -10.78
C PHE A 3 6.96 15.77 -9.53
N ALA A 4 6.14 16.03 -8.53
CA ALA A 4 6.17 15.30 -7.26
C ALA A 4 5.45 13.96 -7.35
N GLY A 5 5.98 12.94 -6.71
CA GLY A 5 5.36 11.64 -6.53
C GLY A 5 4.91 11.43 -5.08
N ILE A 6 3.78 10.77 -4.89
CA ILE A 6 3.28 10.33 -3.58
C ILE A 6 2.90 8.85 -3.70
N ILE A 7 3.25 8.03 -2.71
CA ILE A 7 2.78 6.64 -2.59
C ILE A 7 1.70 6.61 -1.52
N ALA A 8 0.50 6.11 -1.84
CA ALA A 8 -0.64 6.20 -0.93
C ALA A 8 -1.61 5.03 -1.06
N GLU A 9 -2.40 4.79 -0.01
CA GLU A 9 -3.52 3.85 -0.01
C GLU A 9 -4.86 4.56 -0.19
N TYR A 10 -5.02 5.73 0.41
CA TYR A 10 -6.27 6.51 0.46
C TYR A 10 -7.46 5.66 0.95
N ASP A 11 -7.30 5.03 2.09
CA ASP A 11 -8.26 4.08 2.64
C ASP A 11 -8.86 4.47 4.01
N PRO A 12 -9.80 5.46 4.03
CA PRO A 12 -10.20 6.37 2.95
C PRO A 12 -9.27 7.59 2.77
N PHE A 13 -9.46 8.35 1.69
CA PHE A 13 -8.83 9.67 1.53
C PHE A 13 -9.37 10.62 2.60
N HIS A 14 -8.50 11.37 3.29
CA HIS A 14 -8.87 12.23 4.41
C HIS A 14 -8.08 13.55 4.42
N ASN A 15 -8.39 14.46 5.37
CA ASN A 15 -7.77 15.77 5.48
C ASN A 15 -6.24 15.73 5.52
N GLY A 16 -5.63 14.72 6.14
CA GLY A 16 -4.17 14.55 6.14
C GLY A 16 -3.60 14.29 4.74
N HIS A 17 -4.32 13.58 3.89
CA HIS A 17 -3.91 13.35 2.50
C HIS A 17 -4.11 14.62 1.65
N ALA A 18 -5.19 15.35 1.86
CA ALA A 18 -5.41 16.64 1.20
C ALA A 18 -4.33 17.66 1.58
N TRP A 19 -3.96 17.71 2.87
CA TRP A 19 -2.87 18.53 3.36
C TRP A 19 -1.53 18.13 2.70
N GLN A 20 -1.21 16.84 2.58
CA GLN A 20 0.01 16.37 1.93
C GLN A 20 0.08 16.81 0.46
N LEU A 21 -1.03 16.72 -0.29
CA LEU A 21 -1.11 17.19 -1.67
C LEU A 21 -0.89 18.71 -1.75
N ALA A 22 -1.51 19.48 -0.84
CA ALA A 22 -1.35 20.93 -0.76
C ALA A 22 0.11 21.31 -0.43
N GLN A 23 0.77 20.60 0.50
CA GLN A 23 2.17 20.84 0.83
C GLN A 23 3.10 20.56 -0.36
N ALA A 24 2.87 19.47 -1.12
CA ALA A 24 3.65 19.20 -2.33
C ALA A 24 3.56 20.38 -3.34
N LYS A 25 2.37 20.92 -3.53
CA LYS A 25 2.15 22.11 -4.39
C LYS A 25 2.82 23.38 -3.79
N ALA A 26 2.69 23.62 -2.49
CA ALA A 26 3.32 24.75 -1.80
C ALA A 26 4.85 24.72 -1.87
N LEU A 27 5.45 23.52 -1.90
CA LEU A 27 6.89 23.31 -2.09
C LEU A 27 7.33 23.45 -3.57
N GLY A 28 6.42 23.86 -4.47
CA GLY A 28 6.71 24.18 -5.86
C GLY A 28 6.43 23.08 -6.88
N ALA A 29 5.73 21.99 -6.51
CA ALA A 29 5.33 20.99 -7.48
C ALA A 29 4.29 21.56 -8.46
N GLN A 30 4.63 21.56 -9.75
CA GLN A 30 3.69 21.92 -10.81
C GLN A 30 2.63 20.85 -11.00
N HIS A 31 3.05 19.55 -10.93
CA HIS A 31 2.18 18.40 -11.00
C HIS A 31 2.48 17.42 -9.88
N VAL A 32 1.45 16.67 -9.44
CA VAL A 32 1.55 15.64 -8.43
C VAL A 32 1.01 14.32 -8.99
N ALA A 33 1.87 13.31 -9.09
CA ALA A 33 1.49 11.94 -9.39
C ALA A 33 1.33 11.13 -8.10
N VAL A 34 0.39 10.20 -8.11
CA VAL A 34 0.16 9.28 -6.99
C VAL A 34 0.27 7.83 -7.48
N ALA A 35 1.13 7.03 -6.86
CA ALA A 35 1.08 5.58 -6.95
C ALA A 35 0.12 5.07 -5.86
N MET A 36 -1.10 4.73 -6.25
CA MET A 36 -2.19 4.37 -5.33
C MET A 36 -2.39 2.87 -5.28
N SER A 37 -2.41 2.30 -4.06
CA SER A 37 -2.71 0.88 -3.84
C SER A 37 -4.04 0.46 -4.48
N CYS A 38 -4.01 -0.57 -5.33
CA CYS A 38 -5.17 -1.10 -6.04
C CYS A 38 -5.49 -2.51 -5.56
N GLY A 39 -6.79 -2.78 -5.39
CA GLY A 39 -7.31 -4.07 -4.94
C GLY A 39 -7.05 -4.38 -3.47
N LEU A 40 -5.81 -4.21 -3.00
CA LEU A 40 -5.40 -4.54 -1.63
C LEU A 40 -4.63 -3.39 -0.98
N THR A 41 -4.61 -3.37 0.35
CA THR A 41 -3.76 -2.48 1.16
C THR A 41 -2.45 -3.14 1.55
N GLN A 42 -1.47 -2.36 1.95
CA GLN A 42 -0.15 -2.82 2.43
C GLN A 42 -0.25 -3.78 3.63
N ARG A 43 -1.33 -3.67 4.40
CA ARG A 43 -1.60 -4.53 5.55
C ARG A 43 -2.37 -5.81 5.21
N GLY A 44 -2.60 -6.10 3.93
CA GLY A 44 -3.26 -7.33 3.47
C GLY A 44 -4.78 -7.35 3.70
N ALA A 45 -5.43 -6.22 3.53
CA ALA A 45 -6.88 -6.09 3.60
C ALA A 45 -7.44 -5.44 2.33
N LEU A 46 -8.73 -5.62 2.08
CA LEU A 46 -9.44 -4.83 1.09
C LEU A 46 -9.57 -3.38 1.58
N PRO A 47 -9.44 -2.37 0.71
CA PRO A 47 -9.81 -1.00 1.05
C PRO A 47 -11.30 -0.87 1.34
N LEU A 48 -11.68 0.06 2.21
CA LEU A 48 -13.09 0.36 2.53
C LEU A 48 -13.87 0.74 1.28
N LEU A 49 -13.28 1.58 0.42
CA LEU A 49 -13.95 2.15 -0.73
C LEU A 49 -13.34 1.64 -2.05
N PRO A 50 -14.17 1.53 -3.11
CA PRO A 50 -13.72 1.15 -4.44
C PRO A 50 -12.61 2.05 -4.96
N GLU A 51 -11.77 1.50 -5.82
CA GLU A 51 -10.67 2.22 -6.48
C GLU A 51 -11.14 3.53 -7.14
N ALA A 52 -12.23 3.48 -7.92
CA ALA A 52 -12.75 4.66 -8.61
C ALA A 52 -13.14 5.80 -7.65
N VAL A 53 -13.70 5.49 -6.48
CA VAL A 53 -14.05 6.48 -5.46
C VAL A 53 -12.79 7.14 -4.90
N ARG A 54 -11.75 6.34 -4.60
CA ARG A 54 -10.48 6.84 -4.06
C ARG A 54 -9.71 7.68 -5.08
N VAL A 55 -9.69 7.26 -6.34
CA VAL A 55 -9.11 8.01 -7.48
C VAL A 55 -9.81 9.37 -7.61
N GLN A 56 -11.15 9.36 -7.65
CA GLN A 56 -11.93 10.59 -7.82
C GLN A 56 -11.74 11.56 -6.65
N ALA A 57 -11.72 11.06 -5.42
CA ALA A 57 -11.43 11.88 -4.23
C ALA A 57 -10.05 12.54 -4.31
N ALA A 58 -9.01 11.79 -4.66
CA ALA A 58 -7.66 12.30 -4.76
C ALA A 58 -7.51 13.36 -5.88
N LEU A 59 -8.09 13.11 -7.06
CA LEU A 59 -8.08 14.08 -8.16
C LEU A 59 -8.83 15.36 -7.79
N GLN A 60 -10.01 15.28 -7.18
CA GLN A 60 -10.79 16.43 -6.73
C GLN A 60 -10.09 17.26 -5.66
N CYS A 61 -9.14 16.64 -4.92
CA CYS A 61 -8.39 17.27 -3.85
C CYS A 61 -6.94 17.61 -4.21
N GLY A 62 -6.57 17.61 -5.50
CA GLY A 62 -5.31 18.22 -5.96
C GLY A 62 -4.27 17.28 -6.55
N ALA A 63 -4.51 15.97 -6.62
CA ALA A 63 -3.68 15.07 -7.41
C ALA A 63 -3.90 15.31 -8.91
N ASP A 64 -2.85 15.13 -9.72
CA ASP A 64 -2.92 15.38 -11.17
C ASP A 64 -2.91 14.09 -11.98
N LEU A 65 -2.15 13.07 -11.56
CA LEU A 65 -2.08 11.74 -12.19
C LEU A 65 -2.19 10.66 -11.12
N ILE A 66 -2.99 9.63 -11.34
CA ILE A 66 -3.11 8.49 -10.43
C ILE A 66 -2.75 7.21 -11.18
N PHE A 67 -1.68 6.56 -10.75
CA PHE A 67 -1.25 5.24 -11.23
C PHE A 67 -1.65 4.16 -10.24
N ALA A 68 -1.98 2.98 -10.76
CA ALA A 68 -2.16 1.80 -9.94
C ALA A 68 -0.82 1.33 -9.36
N LEU A 69 -0.74 1.17 -8.06
CA LEU A 69 0.21 0.26 -7.43
C LEU A 69 -0.49 -1.12 -7.39
N PRO A 70 -0.09 -2.08 -8.25
CA PRO A 70 -0.82 -3.34 -8.43
C PRO A 70 -0.98 -4.12 -7.12
N ALA A 71 -2.08 -4.85 -6.97
CA ALA A 71 -2.44 -5.55 -5.74
C ALA A 71 -1.32 -6.43 -5.14
N PRO A 72 -0.55 -7.22 -5.94
CA PRO A 72 0.55 -8.00 -5.39
C PRO A 72 1.66 -7.15 -4.76
N CYS A 73 1.92 -5.97 -5.34
CA CYS A 73 2.91 -5.02 -4.83
C CYS A 73 2.34 -4.16 -3.68
N ALA A 74 1.06 -3.84 -3.72
CA ALA A 74 0.37 -3.13 -2.65
C ALA A 74 0.27 -3.99 -1.38
N CYS A 75 -0.07 -5.29 -1.50
CA CYS A 75 -0.11 -6.26 -0.41
C CYS A 75 1.28 -6.84 -0.13
N ALA A 76 2.22 -6.01 0.31
CA ALA A 76 3.61 -6.42 0.49
C ALA A 76 4.23 -5.87 1.78
N GLY A 77 5.40 -6.38 2.17
CA GLY A 77 6.22 -5.78 3.22
C GLY A 77 6.65 -4.36 2.85
N ALA A 78 7.04 -3.56 3.83
CA ALA A 78 7.38 -2.15 3.62
C ALA A 78 8.44 -1.95 2.52
N GLU A 79 9.46 -2.81 2.48
CA GLU A 79 10.52 -2.78 1.46
C GLU A 79 9.96 -3.00 0.04
N ALA A 80 9.22 -4.09 -0.18
CA ALA A 80 8.68 -4.39 -1.51
C ALA A 80 7.61 -3.38 -1.95
N PHE A 81 6.79 -2.89 -1.02
CA PHE A 81 5.83 -1.82 -1.24
C PHE A 81 6.53 -0.52 -1.68
N ALA A 82 7.58 -0.11 -0.96
CA ALA A 82 8.37 1.07 -1.28
C ALA A 82 9.05 0.96 -2.65
N ARG A 83 9.70 -0.19 -2.91
CA ARG A 83 10.36 -0.44 -4.20
C ARG A 83 9.39 -0.35 -5.38
N ALA A 84 8.20 -0.92 -5.25
CA ALA A 84 7.18 -0.88 -6.29
C ALA A 84 6.63 0.53 -6.52
N GLY A 85 6.35 1.27 -5.44
CA GLY A 85 5.88 2.65 -5.54
C GLY A 85 6.92 3.60 -6.15
N VAL A 86 8.18 3.51 -5.72
CA VAL A 86 9.30 4.28 -6.29
C VAL A 86 9.49 3.93 -7.77
N ARG A 87 9.42 2.63 -8.14
CA ARG A 87 9.50 2.18 -9.55
C ARG A 87 8.45 2.87 -10.43
N ILE A 88 7.19 2.91 -9.99
CA ILE A 88 6.10 3.55 -10.74
C ILE A 88 6.38 5.05 -10.92
N LEU A 89 6.70 5.75 -9.83
CA LEU A 89 6.85 7.21 -9.85
C LEU A 89 8.12 7.64 -10.60
N ALA A 90 9.22 6.92 -10.44
CA ALA A 90 10.44 7.16 -11.22
C ALA A 90 10.22 6.90 -12.72
N ALA A 91 9.53 5.80 -13.08
CA ALA A 91 9.19 5.49 -14.47
C ALA A 91 8.21 6.51 -15.08
N ALA A 92 7.37 7.14 -14.27
CA ALA A 92 6.50 8.24 -14.69
C ALA A 92 7.25 9.58 -14.87
N GLY A 93 8.52 9.67 -14.42
CA GLY A 93 9.35 10.87 -14.53
C GLY A 93 9.25 11.83 -13.34
N CYS A 94 8.77 11.38 -12.17
CA CYS A 94 8.77 12.20 -10.97
C CYS A 94 10.21 12.55 -10.53
N ASP A 95 10.45 13.82 -10.15
CA ASP A 95 11.75 14.32 -9.68
C ASP A 95 11.86 14.41 -8.14
N ALA A 96 10.75 14.18 -7.43
CA ALA A 96 10.71 14.16 -5.97
C ALA A 96 9.71 13.13 -5.45
N LEU A 97 9.98 12.55 -4.27
CA LEU A 97 9.04 11.70 -3.53
C LEU A 97 8.64 12.39 -2.23
N VAL A 98 7.37 12.74 -2.11
CA VAL A 98 6.80 13.44 -0.94
C VAL A 98 6.09 12.43 -0.04
N PHE A 99 6.50 12.33 1.22
CA PHE A 99 5.93 11.37 2.18
C PHE A 99 5.91 11.92 3.61
N GLY A 100 5.04 11.39 4.46
CA GLY A 100 4.98 11.75 5.87
C GLY A 100 5.97 10.93 6.71
N ALA A 101 6.68 11.59 7.66
CA ALA A 101 7.57 10.94 8.62
C ALA A 101 7.37 11.53 10.02
N GLU A 102 7.63 10.73 11.07
CA GLU A 102 7.68 11.24 12.44
C GLU A 102 8.94 12.09 12.68
N THR A 103 10.01 11.80 11.95
CA THR A 103 11.25 12.58 11.91
C THR A 103 11.48 13.06 10.48
N PRO A 104 11.01 14.26 10.12
CA PRO A 104 11.06 14.76 8.73
C PRO A 104 12.43 15.35 8.37
N ASP A 105 13.48 14.58 8.57
CA ASP A 105 14.87 14.92 8.23
C ASP A 105 15.34 14.03 7.07
N ALA A 106 15.41 14.61 5.87
CA ALA A 106 15.80 13.90 4.67
C ALA A 106 17.23 13.36 4.72
N ALA A 107 18.16 14.11 5.34
CA ALA A 107 19.57 13.70 5.44
C ALA A 107 19.70 12.47 6.34
N LEU A 108 19.06 12.50 7.50
CA LEU A 108 19.07 11.41 8.47
C LEU A 108 18.37 10.15 7.92
N LEU A 109 17.23 10.30 7.22
CA LEU A 109 16.54 9.18 6.58
C LEU A 109 17.39 8.55 5.45
N MET A 110 18.06 9.37 4.65
CA MET A 110 18.98 8.89 3.61
C MET A 110 20.23 8.22 4.18
N GLU A 111 20.74 8.69 5.31
CA GLU A 111 21.86 8.04 6.01
C GLU A 111 21.44 6.65 6.51
N ALA A 112 20.30 6.54 7.19
CA ALA A 112 19.75 5.25 7.60
C ALA A 112 19.56 4.31 6.39
N ALA A 113 19.05 4.81 5.28
CA ALA A 113 18.90 4.03 4.05
C ALA A 113 20.24 3.50 3.49
N ARG A 114 21.30 4.33 3.48
CA ARG A 114 22.65 3.90 3.08
C ARG A 114 23.19 2.78 3.97
N VAL A 115 23.00 2.90 5.28
CA VAL A 115 23.39 1.83 6.22
C VAL A 115 22.67 0.55 5.88
N LEU A 116 21.37 0.58 5.66
CA LEU A 116 20.55 -0.61 5.32
C LEU A 116 20.90 -1.22 3.95
N CYS A 117 21.42 -0.44 3.00
CA CYS A 117 21.91 -0.93 1.71
C CYS A 117 23.30 -1.61 1.81
N SER A 118 24.05 -1.39 2.88
CA SER A 118 25.44 -1.83 2.99
C SER A 118 25.61 -3.34 3.14
N ALA A 119 26.75 -3.86 2.69
CA ALA A 119 27.11 -5.27 2.92
C ALA A 119 27.32 -5.58 4.41
N ALA A 120 27.86 -4.63 5.16
CA ALA A 120 28.06 -4.72 6.62
C ALA A 120 26.72 -4.95 7.33
N TYR A 121 25.67 -4.19 6.96
CA TYR A 121 24.34 -4.36 7.53
C TYR A 121 23.76 -5.75 7.24
N ARG A 122 23.89 -6.26 6.01
CA ARG A 122 23.40 -7.59 5.67
C ARG A 122 24.06 -8.70 6.48
N THR A 123 25.36 -8.57 6.73
CA THR A 123 26.13 -9.50 7.56
C THR A 123 25.68 -9.42 9.02
N GLU A 124 25.58 -8.21 9.55
CA GLU A 124 25.19 -7.99 10.93
C GLU A 124 23.75 -8.41 11.21
N LEU A 125 22.81 -8.13 10.28
CA LEU A 125 21.43 -8.59 10.39
C LEU A 125 21.34 -10.13 10.46
N LYS A 126 22.10 -10.85 9.63
CA LYS A 126 22.17 -12.31 9.70
C LYS A 126 22.68 -12.78 11.06
N ARG A 127 23.71 -12.11 11.60
CA ARG A 127 24.26 -12.40 12.92
C ARG A 127 23.21 -12.21 14.03
N GLN A 128 22.46 -11.10 14.01
CA GLN A 128 21.41 -10.81 14.98
C GLN A 128 20.24 -11.81 14.90
N LEU A 129 19.86 -12.23 13.70
CA LEU A 129 18.85 -13.26 13.50
C LEU A 129 19.31 -14.63 14.02
N ALA A 130 20.55 -15.01 13.76
CA ALA A 130 21.14 -16.27 14.26
C ALA A 130 21.33 -16.26 15.78
N ALA A 131 21.55 -15.09 16.39
CA ALA A 131 21.62 -14.92 17.85
C ALA A 131 20.25 -15.00 18.55
N GLY A 132 19.16 -15.26 17.83
CA GLY A 132 17.85 -15.47 18.41
C GLY A 132 17.04 -14.20 18.68
N ALA A 133 17.24 -13.14 17.90
CA ALA A 133 16.43 -11.93 18.01
C ALA A 133 14.91 -12.25 18.00
N ARG A 134 14.15 -11.62 18.89
CA ARG A 134 12.70 -11.88 19.10
C ARG A 134 11.85 -11.69 17.84
N SER A 135 12.26 -10.79 16.97
CA SER A 135 11.56 -10.48 15.72
C SER A 135 12.54 -9.89 14.69
N PHE A 136 12.12 -9.91 13.41
CA PHE A 136 12.89 -9.26 12.34
C PHE A 136 13.12 -7.76 12.61
N ALA A 137 12.12 -7.06 13.14
CA ALA A 137 12.24 -5.63 13.48
C ALA A 137 13.31 -5.40 14.57
N ALA A 138 13.31 -6.24 15.61
CA ALA A 138 14.32 -6.17 16.67
C ALA A 138 15.73 -6.48 16.15
N ALA A 139 15.88 -7.50 15.28
CA ALA A 139 17.16 -7.83 14.66
C ALA A 139 17.67 -6.68 13.79
N ARG A 140 16.79 -6.05 13.03
CA ARG A 140 17.08 -4.90 12.17
C ARG A 140 17.58 -3.70 12.96
N GLN A 141 16.92 -3.36 14.05
CA GLN A 141 17.30 -2.28 14.93
C GLN A 141 18.65 -2.56 15.61
N ALA A 142 18.82 -3.76 16.16
CA ALA A 142 20.08 -4.17 16.79
C ALA A 142 21.26 -4.16 15.80
N ALA A 143 21.03 -4.52 14.54
CA ALA A 143 22.06 -4.46 13.52
C ALA A 143 22.49 -3.02 13.20
N VAL A 144 21.54 -2.08 13.15
CA VAL A 144 21.85 -0.65 12.93
C VAL A 144 22.58 -0.09 14.15
N GLU A 145 22.15 -0.39 15.38
CA GLU A 145 22.81 0.05 16.61
C GLU A 145 24.25 -0.47 16.70
N ALA A 146 24.48 -1.73 16.31
CA ALA A 146 25.83 -2.31 16.31
C ALA A 146 26.77 -1.65 15.30
N LEU A 147 26.27 -1.18 14.17
CA LEU A 147 27.06 -0.53 13.12
C LEU A 147 27.24 0.98 13.34
N CYS A 148 26.28 1.61 13.98
CA CYS A 148 26.23 3.06 14.19
C CYS A 148 25.88 3.36 15.67
N PRO A 149 26.72 2.94 16.63
CA PRO A 149 26.37 3.04 18.04
C PRO A 149 26.24 4.51 18.49
N GLY A 150 25.22 4.75 19.32
CA GLY A 150 24.95 6.08 19.87
C GLY A 150 24.41 7.11 18.87
N THR A 151 24.04 6.68 17.66
CA THR A 151 23.38 7.55 16.68
C THR A 151 21.85 7.47 16.77
N ALA A 152 21.15 8.45 16.18
CA ALA A 152 19.69 8.43 16.09
C ALA A 152 19.13 7.40 15.09
N LEU A 153 19.99 6.71 14.32
CA LEU A 153 19.58 5.87 13.19
C LEU A 153 18.75 4.65 13.62
N ALA A 154 19.15 3.98 14.70
CA ALA A 154 18.40 2.83 15.21
C ALA A 154 17.01 3.24 15.74
N ALA A 155 16.92 4.39 16.40
CA ALA A 155 15.65 4.93 16.91
C ALA A 155 14.65 5.33 15.82
N LEU A 156 15.11 5.67 14.61
CA LEU A 156 14.23 5.93 13.47
C LEU A 156 13.36 4.71 13.13
N LEU A 157 13.91 3.50 13.29
CA LEU A 157 13.25 2.25 12.91
C LEU A 157 12.16 1.80 13.90
N ASP A 158 12.04 2.44 15.07
CA ASP A 158 11.00 2.16 16.06
C ASP A 158 9.62 2.68 15.64
N LYS A 159 9.61 3.73 14.81
CA LYS A 159 8.37 4.40 14.41
C LYS A 159 7.92 3.93 13.03
N PRO A 160 6.62 3.57 12.88
CA PRO A 160 6.14 2.91 11.66
C PRO A 160 6.27 3.77 10.39
N ASN A 161 6.09 5.10 10.48
CA ASN A 161 6.21 5.92 9.28
C ASN A 161 7.66 6.27 8.96
N ASN A 162 8.51 6.46 9.97
CA ASN A 162 9.96 6.56 9.74
C ASN A 162 10.50 5.28 9.10
N ASN A 163 10.03 4.11 9.55
CA ASN A 163 10.40 2.83 8.97
C ASN A 163 10.06 2.76 7.47
N LEU A 164 8.84 3.19 7.10
CA LEU A 164 8.44 3.27 5.70
C LEU A 164 9.20 4.36 4.93
N ALA A 165 9.48 5.50 5.56
CA ALA A 165 10.27 6.59 4.99
C ALA A 165 11.70 6.14 4.65
N VAL A 166 12.34 5.39 5.54
CA VAL A 166 13.66 4.79 5.28
C VAL A 166 13.61 3.79 4.14
N GLU A 167 12.53 2.98 4.02
CA GLU A 167 12.36 2.09 2.87
C GLU A 167 12.16 2.84 1.54
N TYR A 168 11.48 3.99 1.56
CA TYR A 168 11.40 4.86 0.37
C TYR A 168 12.78 5.39 -0.04
N CYS A 169 13.56 5.90 0.91
CA CYS A 169 14.92 6.36 0.68
C CYS A 169 15.83 5.22 0.17
N LYS A 170 15.70 4.02 0.76
CA LYS A 170 16.41 2.82 0.32
C LYS A 170 16.04 2.44 -1.11
N ALA A 171 14.75 2.45 -1.46
CA ALA A 171 14.27 2.14 -2.80
C ALA A 171 14.78 3.16 -3.85
N ILE A 172 14.89 4.45 -3.50
CA ILE A 172 15.50 5.48 -4.34
C ILE A 172 16.96 5.15 -4.62
N LEU A 173 17.75 4.77 -3.59
CA LEU A 173 19.15 4.41 -3.73
C LEU A 173 19.34 3.12 -4.54
N GLU A 174 18.60 2.05 -4.23
CA GLU A 174 18.75 0.75 -4.90
C GLU A 174 18.35 0.77 -6.38
N GLN A 175 17.44 1.65 -6.76
CA GLN A 175 16.96 1.80 -8.13
C GLN A 175 17.64 2.95 -8.87
N GLU A 176 18.57 3.65 -8.23
CA GLU A 176 19.22 4.86 -8.79
C GLU A 176 18.17 5.85 -9.32
N ALA A 177 17.03 5.92 -8.63
CA ALA A 177 15.89 6.73 -9.08
C ALA A 177 16.24 8.22 -8.99
N PRO A 178 16.02 9.03 -10.05
CA PRO A 178 16.35 10.45 -10.07
C PRO A 178 15.34 11.27 -9.26
N MET A 179 15.09 10.87 -8.03
CA MET A 179 14.08 11.47 -7.15
C MET A 179 14.69 11.96 -5.85
N THR A 180 14.35 13.19 -5.47
CA THR A 180 14.73 13.75 -4.16
C THR A 180 13.68 13.36 -3.12
N PRO A 181 14.05 12.75 -1.96
CA PRO A 181 13.12 12.51 -0.87
C PRO A 181 12.72 13.82 -0.17
N VAL A 182 11.43 14.02 0.02
CA VAL A 182 10.83 15.21 0.65
C VAL A 182 9.94 14.75 1.80
N PRO A 183 10.50 14.52 3.00
CA PRO A 183 9.72 14.14 4.16
C PRO A 183 8.94 15.35 4.69
N LEU A 184 7.65 15.14 4.98
CA LEU A 184 6.78 16.11 5.64
C LEU A 184 6.54 15.69 7.09
N PRO A 185 6.41 16.63 8.03
CA PRO A 185 5.99 16.29 9.38
C PRO A 185 4.58 15.70 9.36
N ARG A 186 4.33 14.70 10.19
CA ARG A 186 2.97 14.18 10.34
C ARG A 186 2.12 15.16 11.13
N VAL A 187 0.97 15.49 10.57
CA VAL A 187 -0.05 16.30 11.23
C VAL A 187 -1.17 15.37 11.72
N GLY A 188 -1.58 15.49 12.98
CA GLY A 188 -2.67 14.72 13.58
C GLY A 188 -2.24 13.58 14.49
N ALA A 189 -3.23 12.78 14.95
CA ALA A 189 -3.02 11.68 15.86
C ALA A 189 -2.17 10.55 15.27
N GLY A 190 -1.26 9.97 16.08
CA GLY A 190 -0.50 8.78 15.73
C GLY A 190 -1.41 7.56 15.49
N HIS A 191 -0.85 6.46 14.95
CA HIS A 191 -1.56 5.21 14.75
C HIS A 191 -2.15 4.70 16.08
N GLY A 192 -3.49 4.54 16.11
CA GLY A 192 -4.20 4.05 17.30
C GLY A 192 -4.51 5.09 18.38
N GLN A 193 -4.19 6.37 18.20
CA GLN A 193 -4.57 7.45 19.10
C GLN A 193 -5.94 8.01 18.73
N ALA A 194 -6.65 8.53 19.76
CA ALA A 194 -7.92 9.21 19.60
C ALA A 194 -7.82 10.45 18.70
N LEU A 195 -8.95 10.88 18.17
CA LEU A 195 -9.10 12.03 17.30
C LEU A 195 -8.49 13.28 17.94
N ALA A 196 -7.47 13.85 17.28
CA ALA A 196 -6.82 15.08 17.75
C ALA A 196 -7.40 16.29 17.00
N GLU A 197 -7.79 17.31 17.74
CA GLU A 197 -8.19 18.60 17.20
C GLU A 197 -6.95 19.49 16.99
N SER A 198 -6.75 19.95 15.76
CA SER A 198 -5.76 20.97 15.45
C SER A 198 -6.32 21.93 14.40
N GLY A 199 -6.66 23.14 14.82
CA GLY A 199 -7.22 24.17 13.94
C GLY A 199 -8.62 23.84 13.37
N HIS A 200 -8.97 24.42 12.21
CA HIS A 200 -10.29 24.24 11.59
C HIS A 200 -10.51 22.91 10.87
N ALA A 201 -9.47 22.11 10.63
CA ALA A 201 -9.55 20.79 10.02
C ALA A 201 -9.12 19.72 11.01
N GLN A 202 -10.01 18.77 11.31
CA GLN A 202 -9.68 17.65 12.19
C GLN A 202 -8.91 16.58 11.42
N PHE A 203 -7.88 16.01 12.06
CA PHE A 203 -7.05 14.97 11.50
C PHE A 203 -7.29 13.65 12.24
N ALA A 204 -7.56 12.60 11.48
CA ALA A 204 -7.74 11.25 12.02
C ALA A 204 -6.93 10.24 11.22
N SER A 205 -6.55 9.13 11.86
CA SER A 205 -5.92 8.04 11.13
C SER A 205 -6.94 7.29 10.27
N ALA A 206 -6.51 6.76 9.12
CA ALA A 206 -7.39 5.98 8.26
C ALA A 206 -8.07 4.78 8.99
N SER A 207 -7.38 4.16 9.96
CA SER A 207 -7.96 3.08 10.77
C SER A 207 -9.08 3.58 11.69
N ALA A 208 -8.94 4.77 12.31
CA ALA A 208 -9.99 5.37 13.11
C ALA A 208 -11.21 5.72 12.24
N LEU A 209 -10.98 6.24 11.04
CA LEU A 209 -12.07 6.57 10.11
C LEU A 209 -12.83 5.33 9.63
N ARG A 210 -12.14 4.21 9.40
CA ARG A 210 -12.83 2.94 9.07
C ARG A 210 -13.65 2.39 10.23
N ALA A 211 -13.17 2.52 11.47
CA ALA A 211 -13.94 2.15 12.66
C ALA A 211 -15.18 3.05 12.78
N LEU A 212 -15.01 4.37 12.65
CA LEU A 212 -16.11 5.33 12.69
C LEU A 212 -17.17 5.08 11.61
N TRP A 213 -16.73 4.76 10.37
CA TRP A 213 -17.65 4.35 9.30
C TRP A 213 -18.44 3.09 9.66
N ALA A 214 -17.78 2.08 10.24
CA ALA A 214 -18.43 0.83 10.59
C ALA A 214 -19.51 1.00 11.68
N GLU A 215 -19.34 1.98 12.57
CA GLU A 215 -20.26 2.27 13.67
C GLU A 215 -21.38 3.24 13.29
N GLN A 216 -21.06 4.27 12.47
CA GLN A 216 -21.95 5.43 12.29
C GLN A 216 -22.15 5.83 10.81
N GLY A 217 -21.52 5.12 9.86
CA GLY A 217 -21.66 5.41 8.44
C GLY A 217 -20.82 6.57 7.91
N ALA A 218 -21.05 6.93 6.66
CA ALA A 218 -20.25 7.93 5.93
C ALA A 218 -20.37 9.35 6.50
N ASP A 219 -21.55 9.71 7.03
CA ASP A 219 -21.82 11.06 7.56
C ASP A 219 -20.90 11.42 8.73
N ALA A 220 -20.56 10.45 9.56
CA ALA A 220 -19.68 10.64 10.71
C ALA A 220 -18.25 11.06 10.30
N LEU A 221 -17.85 10.83 9.05
CA LEU A 221 -16.53 11.23 8.55
C LEU A 221 -16.42 12.73 8.20
N ALA A 222 -17.54 13.48 8.19
CA ALA A 222 -17.59 14.87 7.75
C ALA A 222 -16.49 15.79 8.33
N PRO A 223 -16.12 15.73 9.63
CA PRO A 223 -15.07 16.58 10.18
C PRO A 223 -13.65 16.24 9.68
N TYR A 224 -13.43 15.03 9.20
CA TYR A 224 -12.10 14.44 8.95
C TYR A 224 -11.76 14.30 7.48
N VAL A 225 -12.72 14.52 6.58
CA VAL A 225 -12.53 14.36 5.14
C VAL A 225 -12.96 15.60 4.38
N PRO A 226 -12.34 15.93 3.24
CA PRO A 226 -12.81 17.04 2.41
C PRO A 226 -14.26 16.81 1.96
N GLU A 227 -15.05 17.89 1.87
CA GLU A 227 -16.46 17.82 1.47
C GLU A 227 -16.68 17.09 0.13
N LYS A 228 -15.78 17.32 -0.85
CA LYS A 228 -15.82 16.64 -2.14
C LYS A 228 -15.68 15.12 -1.99
N ALA A 229 -14.78 14.65 -1.11
CA ALA A 229 -14.62 13.25 -0.81
C ALA A 229 -15.83 12.68 -0.06
N LEU A 230 -16.38 13.41 0.90
CA LEU A 230 -17.56 12.99 1.66
C LEU A 230 -18.76 12.72 0.73
N LYS A 231 -19.00 13.58 -0.26
CA LYS A 231 -20.08 13.37 -1.24
C LYS A 231 -19.95 12.04 -1.98
N LEU A 232 -18.71 11.67 -2.35
CA LEU A 232 -18.43 10.38 -2.99
C LEU A 232 -18.65 9.20 -2.03
N TYR A 233 -18.32 9.37 -0.77
CA TYR A 233 -18.48 8.33 0.25
C TYR A 233 -19.94 8.05 0.56
N LYS A 234 -20.75 9.09 0.75
CA LYS A 234 -22.21 8.96 0.91
C LYS A 234 -22.85 8.24 -0.29
N LYS A 235 -22.41 8.58 -1.50
CA LYS A 235 -22.88 7.87 -2.68
C LYS A 235 -22.47 6.41 -2.66
N ALA A 236 -21.22 6.08 -2.31
CA ALA A 236 -20.75 4.70 -2.21
C ALA A 236 -21.48 3.90 -1.13
N GLU A 237 -21.89 4.54 -0.04
CA GLU A 237 -22.71 3.94 1.02
C GLU A 237 -24.12 3.64 0.50
N ILE A 238 -24.79 4.59 -0.11
CA ILE A 238 -26.15 4.42 -0.71
C ILE A 238 -26.13 3.32 -1.77
N ASP A 239 -25.13 3.31 -2.65
CA ASP A 239 -24.99 2.32 -3.73
C ASP A 239 -24.52 0.95 -3.20
N GLY A 240 -24.15 0.82 -1.92
CA GLY A 240 -23.62 -0.39 -1.31
C GLY A 240 -22.29 -0.86 -1.93
N THR A 241 -21.48 0.07 -2.48
CA THR A 241 -20.23 -0.29 -3.18
C THR A 241 -19.01 -0.37 -2.26
N TYR A 242 -19.15 -0.05 -0.98
CA TYR A 242 -18.09 -0.19 0.04
C TYR A 242 -17.87 -1.65 0.44
N THR A 243 -16.71 -1.94 1.03
CA THR A 243 -16.33 -3.29 1.45
C THR A 243 -17.12 -3.74 2.67
N ASP A 244 -17.80 -4.88 2.57
CA ASP A 244 -18.32 -5.64 3.71
C ASP A 244 -17.21 -6.57 4.23
N TYR A 245 -16.58 -6.19 5.33
CA TYR A 245 -15.47 -6.96 5.91
C TYR A 245 -15.89 -8.34 6.44
N THR A 246 -17.17 -8.53 6.77
CA THR A 246 -17.71 -9.84 7.17
C THR A 246 -17.79 -10.75 5.96
N ALA A 247 -18.32 -10.28 4.86
CA ALA A 247 -18.35 -11.01 3.58
C ALA A 247 -16.92 -11.27 3.08
N ALA A 248 -16.03 -10.29 3.13
CA ALA A 248 -14.63 -10.44 2.75
C ALA A 248 -13.93 -11.55 3.52
N GLY A 249 -14.13 -11.63 4.85
CA GLY A 249 -13.57 -12.68 5.68
C GLY A 249 -14.08 -14.08 5.31
N ARG A 250 -15.36 -14.21 4.99
CA ARG A 250 -15.95 -15.49 4.54
C ARG A 250 -15.44 -15.88 3.15
N CYS A 251 -15.41 -14.95 2.20
CA CYS A 251 -14.89 -15.19 0.86
C CYS A 251 -13.42 -15.62 0.90
N GLN A 252 -12.59 -14.95 1.68
CA GLN A 252 -11.19 -15.30 1.84
C GLN A 252 -11.02 -16.70 2.44
N LEU A 253 -11.75 -17.02 3.50
CA LEU A 253 -11.69 -18.36 4.12
C LEU A 253 -12.20 -19.45 3.18
N THR A 254 -13.20 -19.16 2.35
CA THR A 254 -13.69 -20.11 1.32
C THR A 254 -12.61 -20.43 0.31
N LEU A 255 -11.89 -19.42 -0.20
CA LEU A 255 -10.78 -19.63 -1.14
C LEU A 255 -9.66 -20.45 -0.52
N LEU A 256 -9.27 -20.14 0.74
CA LEU A 256 -8.26 -20.90 1.48
C LEU A 256 -8.67 -22.37 1.70
N ARG A 257 -9.92 -22.62 2.06
CA ARG A 257 -10.43 -23.99 2.23
C ARG A 257 -10.50 -24.74 0.91
N ALA A 258 -10.88 -24.09 -0.18
CA ALA A 258 -10.87 -24.71 -1.51
C ALA A 258 -9.43 -25.08 -1.93
N ALA A 259 -8.44 -24.26 -1.60
CA ALA A 259 -7.03 -24.56 -1.84
C ALA A 259 -6.56 -25.83 -1.10
N CYS A 260 -7.07 -26.10 0.11
CA CYS A 260 -6.73 -27.29 0.91
C CYS A 260 -7.19 -28.63 0.30
N ALA A 261 -7.89 -28.61 -0.83
CA ALA A 261 -8.19 -29.82 -1.61
C ALA A 261 -6.98 -30.33 -2.43
N ARG A 262 -5.95 -29.48 -2.61
CA ARG A 262 -4.71 -29.82 -3.32
C ARG A 262 -3.65 -30.34 -2.34
N PRO A 263 -2.71 -31.21 -2.76
CA PRO A 263 -1.50 -31.51 -2.00
C PRO A 263 -0.67 -30.25 -1.78
N GLU A 264 -0.08 -30.10 -0.61
CA GLU A 264 0.82 -28.99 -0.25
C GLU A 264 0.28 -27.60 -0.68
N PRO A 265 -0.94 -27.23 -0.26
CA PRO A 265 -1.74 -26.17 -0.89
C PRO A 265 -1.08 -24.78 -0.83
N PHE A 266 -0.13 -24.59 0.09
CA PHE A 266 0.46 -23.28 0.36
C PHE A 266 1.99 -23.25 0.25
N ALA A 267 2.65 -24.34 -0.20
CA ALA A 267 4.11 -24.43 -0.25
C ALA A 267 4.77 -23.37 -1.17
N ALA A 268 4.14 -23.05 -2.31
CA ALA A 268 4.65 -22.06 -3.27
C ALA A 268 4.20 -20.63 -2.99
N VAL A 269 3.36 -20.40 -1.97
CA VAL A 269 2.80 -19.07 -1.68
C VAL A 269 3.91 -18.09 -1.28
N ARG A 270 3.83 -16.90 -1.83
CA ARG A 270 4.76 -15.81 -1.55
C ARG A 270 4.81 -15.49 -0.05
N GLY A 271 6.01 -15.41 0.52
CA GLY A 271 6.24 -15.09 1.93
C GLY A 271 6.14 -16.26 2.89
N VAL A 272 5.92 -17.50 2.39
CA VAL A 272 6.06 -18.73 3.16
C VAL A 272 7.53 -18.97 3.51
N SER A 273 7.80 -19.38 4.73
CA SER A 273 9.10 -19.78 5.25
C SER A 273 8.91 -20.61 6.53
N GLU A 274 9.84 -21.50 6.81
CA GLU A 274 9.96 -22.20 8.11
C GLU A 274 8.66 -22.90 8.58
N GLY A 275 7.97 -23.62 7.70
CA GLY A 275 6.76 -24.38 8.05
C GLY A 275 5.49 -23.52 8.23
N LEU A 276 5.50 -22.25 7.75
CA LEU A 276 4.31 -21.41 7.74
C LEU A 276 3.21 -21.93 6.82
N ASP A 277 3.54 -22.68 5.78
CA ASP A 277 2.63 -23.42 4.90
C ASP A 277 1.76 -24.39 5.68
N HIS A 278 2.38 -25.32 6.42
CA HIS A 278 1.69 -26.29 7.27
C HIS A 278 0.89 -25.60 8.40
N ARG A 279 1.46 -24.55 8.99
CA ARG A 279 0.77 -23.78 10.02
C ARG A 279 -0.49 -23.09 9.46
N LEU A 280 -0.40 -22.52 8.26
CA LEU A 280 -1.54 -21.94 7.57
C LEU A 280 -2.60 -22.99 7.25
N GLU A 281 -2.20 -24.14 6.72
CA GLU A 281 -3.12 -25.24 6.40
C GLU A 281 -3.87 -25.71 7.66
N ASN A 282 -3.17 -25.99 8.75
CA ASN A 282 -3.77 -26.41 10.01
C ASN A 282 -4.75 -25.35 10.57
N ALA A 283 -4.40 -24.07 10.49
CA ALA A 283 -5.27 -22.99 10.91
C ALA A 283 -6.51 -22.88 10.01
N VAL A 284 -6.39 -23.04 8.70
CA VAL A 284 -7.52 -23.01 7.75
C VAL A 284 -8.49 -24.16 8.02
N ARG A 285 -7.98 -25.36 8.34
CA ARG A 285 -8.80 -26.55 8.65
C ARG A 285 -9.57 -26.42 9.97
N SER A 286 -9.00 -25.75 10.97
CA SER A 286 -9.59 -25.64 12.32
C SER A 286 -10.43 -24.39 12.54
N CYS A 287 -10.15 -23.26 11.87
CA CYS A 287 -10.80 -21.99 12.12
C CYS A 287 -12.09 -21.80 11.32
N THR A 288 -13.09 -21.12 11.93
CA THR A 288 -14.40 -20.84 11.31
C THR A 288 -14.56 -19.38 10.88
N GLY A 289 -13.56 -18.52 11.17
CA GLY A 289 -13.55 -17.11 10.80
C GLY A 289 -12.15 -16.56 10.60
N LEU A 290 -12.04 -15.52 9.79
CA LEU A 290 -10.76 -14.86 9.49
C LEU A 290 -10.07 -14.28 10.74
N PRO A 291 -10.76 -13.65 11.72
CA PRO A 291 -10.11 -13.20 12.95
C PRO A 291 -9.42 -14.34 13.70
N GLN A 292 -10.13 -15.47 13.90
CA GLN A 292 -9.61 -16.66 14.56
C GLN A 292 -8.40 -17.25 13.82
N LEU A 293 -8.46 -17.32 12.49
CA LEU A 293 -7.33 -17.77 11.66
C LEU A 293 -6.10 -16.87 11.87
N LEU A 294 -6.28 -15.56 11.85
CA LEU A 294 -5.18 -14.62 12.04
C LEU A 294 -4.61 -14.69 13.46
N ASP A 295 -5.43 -14.95 14.48
CA ASP A 295 -4.98 -15.14 15.86
C ASP A 295 -4.13 -16.41 15.97
N ALA A 296 -4.57 -17.53 15.35
CA ALA A 296 -3.82 -18.80 15.32
C ALA A 296 -2.46 -18.68 14.61
N LEU A 297 -2.35 -17.80 13.61
CA LEU A 297 -1.12 -17.56 12.85
C LEU A 297 -0.16 -16.59 13.52
N THR A 298 -0.68 -15.61 14.28
CA THR A 298 0.11 -14.51 14.85
C THR A 298 0.99 -14.98 16.01
N THR A 299 2.25 -14.54 16.01
CA THR A 299 3.21 -14.73 17.10
C THR A 299 4.11 -13.51 17.23
N VAL A 300 4.97 -13.47 18.25
CA VAL A 300 6.02 -12.43 18.38
C VAL A 300 6.92 -12.40 17.13
N ARG A 301 7.27 -13.58 16.58
CA ARG A 301 8.09 -13.70 15.36
C ARG A 301 7.32 -13.33 14.08
N TYR A 302 6.02 -13.61 14.05
CA TYR A 302 5.13 -13.40 12.90
C TYR A 302 4.01 -12.43 13.23
N PRO A 303 4.25 -11.10 13.05
CA PRO A 303 3.26 -10.07 13.36
C PRO A 303 1.97 -10.22 12.54
N ARG A 304 0.84 -9.83 13.11
CA ARG A 304 -0.49 -9.97 12.50
C ARG A 304 -0.59 -9.42 11.07
N ALA A 305 0.06 -8.28 10.77
CA ALA A 305 0.05 -7.72 9.42
C ALA A 305 0.77 -8.63 8.40
N ARG A 306 1.87 -9.30 8.80
CA ARG A 306 2.55 -10.30 7.95
C ARG A 306 1.64 -11.51 7.71
N MET A 307 0.98 -12.00 8.74
CA MET A 307 0.07 -13.16 8.62
C MET A 307 -1.17 -12.84 7.79
N ARG A 308 -1.67 -11.61 7.87
CA ARG A 308 -2.79 -11.17 7.03
C ARG A 308 -2.39 -11.13 5.56
N ARG A 309 -1.20 -10.62 5.22
CA ARG A 309 -0.68 -10.65 3.85
C ARG A 309 -0.50 -12.08 3.35
N LEU A 310 0.12 -12.96 4.14
CA LEU A 310 0.30 -14.36 3.80
C LEU A 310 -1.04 -15.06 3.50
N ALA A 311 -2.03 -14.89 4.37
CA ALA A 311 -3.36 -15.46 4.17
C ALA A 311 -4.08 -14.88 2.93
N MET A 312 -3.83 -13.61 2.59
CA MET A 312 -4.39 -12.98 1.39
C MET A 312 -3.66 -13.48 0.12
N ASP A 313 -2.33 -13.53 0.14
CA ASP A 313 -1.54 -14.08 -0.96
C ASP A 313 -1.94 -15.55 -1.24
N ALA A 314 -2.13 -16.35 -0.20
CA ALA A 314 -2.61 -17.73 -0.32
C ALA A 314 -4.03 -17.83 -0.89
N ALA A 315 -4.94 -16.95 -0.47
CA ALA A 315 -6.31 -16.94 -0.97
C ALA A 315 -6.39 -16.56 -2.45
N LEU A 316 -5.51 -15.65 -2.90
CA LEU A 316 -5.47 -15.17 -4.30
C LEU A 316 -4.50 -15.97 -5.18
N GLY A 317 -3.78 -16.96 -4.63
CA GLY A 317 -2.83 -17.78 -5.38
C GLY A 317 -1.58 -16.99 -5.82
N TYR A 318 -1.12 -16.04 -5.01
CA TYR A 318 0.11 -15.29 -5.31
C TYR A 318 1.34 -16.10 -4.91
N GLU A 319 1.98 -16.70 -5.91
CA GLU A 319 3.18 -17.52 -5.76
C GLU A 319 4.43 -16.73 -6.19
N VAL A 320 5.60 -17.16 -5.68
CA VAL A 320 6.88 -16.49 -5.95
C VAL A 320 7.19 -16.41 -7.44
N GLU A 321 6.93 -17.51 -8.18
CA GLU A 321 7.27 -17.61 -9.60
C GLU A 321 6.23 -17.02 -10.54
N THR A 322 5.00 -16.80 -10.05
CA THR A 322 3.88 -16.37 -10.90
C THR A 322 3.65 -14.87 -10.89
N VAL A 323 4.11 -14.17 -9.85
CA VAL A 323 3.89 -12.73 -9.70
C VAL A 323 5.20 -11.98 -9.81
N PRO A 324 5.34 -11.04 -10.77
CA PRO A 324 6.53 -10.21 -10.90
C PRO A 324 6.84 -9.43 -9.61
N ALA A 325 8.13 -9.31 -9.25
CA ALA A 325 8.56 -8.63 -8.04
C ALA A 325 8.33 -7.11 -8.08
N LEU A 326 8.34 -6.52 -9.29
CA LEU A 326 8.15 -5.09 -9.51
C LEU A 326 7.11 -4.84 -10.61
N PRO A 327 6.38 -3.71 -10.55
CA PRO A 327 5.43 -3.34 -11.60
C PRO A 327 6.13 -3.20 -12.97
N PRO A 328 5.67 -3.93 -14.00
CA PRO A 328 6.25 -3.87 -15.33
C PRO A 328 5.62 -2.79 -16.22
N TYR A 329 4.62 -2.08 -15.75
CA TYR A 329 3.88 -1.06 -16.49
C TYR A 329 3.36 0.06 -15.58
N LEU A 330 2.86 1.13 -16.19
CA LEU A 330 2.13 2.23 -15.58
C LEU A 330 0.64 2.14 -15.97
N HIS A 331 -0.20 1.63 -15.10
CA HIS A 331 -1.65 1.61 -15.30
C HIS A 331 -2.25 2.92 -14.80
N LEU A 332 -2.68 3.80 -15.71
CA LEU A 332 -3.22 5.12 -15.41
C LEU A 332 -4.72 5.01 -15.09
N LEU A 333 -5.09 5.31 -13.84
CA LEU A 333 -6.46 5.22 -13.33
C LEU A 333 -7.23 6.51 -13.46
N GLY A 334 -6.52 7.63 -13.34
CA GLY A 334 -7.13 8.94 -13.40
C GLY A 334 -6.14 10.05 -13.71
N ALA A 335 -6.61 11.12 -14.34
CA ALA A 335 -5.78 12.24 -14.75
C ALA A 335 -6.54 13.56 -14.78
N ARG A 336 -5.83 14.66 -14.52
CA ARG A 336 -6.18 15.98 -15.01
C ARG A 336 -5.59 16.14 -16.41
N ARG A 337 -6.36 16.72 -17.33
CA ARG A 337 -5.96 16.79 -18.75
C ARG A 337 -4.65 17.55 -18.96
N GLU A 338 -4.42 18.61 -18.19
CA GLU A 338 -3.22 19.42 -18.22
C GLU A 338 -1.93 18.70 -17.79
N ALA A 339 -2.06 17.59 -17.07
CA ALA A 339 -0.91 16.78 -16.65
C ALA A 339 -0.53 15.66 -17.64
N LEU A 340 -1.37 15.36 -18.65
CA LEU A 340 -1.09 14.31 -19.64
C LEU A 340 0.24 14.50 -20.41
N PRO A 341 0.71 15.72 -20.71
CA PRO A 341 2.01 15.91 -21.33
C PRO A 341 3.19 15.32 -20.55
N MET A 342 3.06 15.13 -19.22
CA MET A 342 4.08 14.52 -18.38
C MET A 342 4.31 13.03 -18.74
N LEU A 343 3.37 12.39 -19.43
CA LEU A 343 3.44 10.98 -19.81
C LEU A 343 4.16 10.70 -21.14
N LYS A 344 4.72 11.72 -21.80
CA LYS A 344 5.37 11.55 -23.12
C LYS A 344 6.62 10.67 -23.08
N ASN A 345 7.37 10.68 -21.96
CA ASN A 345 8.69 10.05 -21.84
C ASN A 345 8.73 9.11 -20.62
N THR A 346 7.73 8.24 -20.46
CA THR A 346 7.73 7.25 -19.40
C THR A 346 8.71 6.12 -19.69
N ALA A 347 9.41 5.63 -18.66
CA ALA A 347 10.36 4.54 -18.80
C ALA A 347 9.71 3.14 -18.86
N LEU A 348 8.40 3.06 -18.63
CA LEU A 348 7.60 1.83 -18.71
C LEU A 348 6.39 2.07 -19.62
N PRO A 349 5.83 0.99 -20.22
CA PRO A 349 4.57 1.08 -20.95
C PRO A 349 3.48 1.73 -20.11
N VAL A 350 2.78 2.73 -20.65
CA VAL A 350 1.71 3.45 -19.97
C VAL A 350 0.39 3.32 -20.72
N SER A 351 -0.67 2.94 -20.01
CA SER A 351 -2.02 2.90 -20.57
C SER A 351 -3.07 3.01 -19.44
N HIS A 352 -4.24 3.51 -19.80
CA HIS A 352 -5.43 3.41 -18.96
C HIS A 352 -6.16 2.06 -19.13
N SER A 353 -5.79 1.27 -20.14
CA SER A 353 -6.40 -0.02 -20.42
C SER A 353 -5.49 -1.14 -19.95
N LEU A 354 -5.91 -1.87 -18.91
CA LEU A 354 -5.19 -3.04 -18.43
C LEU A 354 -5.08 -4.12 -19.52
N ALA A 355 -6.11 -4.26 -20.37
CA ALA A 355 -6.12 -5.18 -21.51
C ALA A 355 -5.08 -4.85 -22.62
N LYS A 356 -4.62 -3.60 -22.69
CA LYS A 356 -3.48 -3.25 -23.54
C LYS A 356 -2.17 -3.60 -22.85
N LEU A 357 -2.04 -3.26 -21.58
CA LEU A 357 -0.82 -3.49 -20.78
C LEU A 357 -0.48 -4.98 -20.68
N GLU A 358 -1.47 -5.86 -20.51
CA GLU A 358 -1.21 -7.31 -20.42
C GLU A 358 -0.60 -7.92 -21.68
N LYS A 359 -0.73 -7.26 -22.83
CA LYS A 359 -0.19 -7.73 -24.14
C LYS A 359 1.26 -7.33 -24.39
N GLU A 360 1.84 -6.47 -23.55
CA GLU A 360 3.19 -5.95 -23.76
C GLU A 360 4.27 -7.05 -23.63
N ASN A 361 4.16 -7.89 -22.61
CA ASN A 361 5.04 -9.04 -22.36
C ASN A 361 4.46 -9.97 -21.27
N THR A 362 5.15 -11.09 -21.01
CA THR A 362 4.73 -12.11 -20.03
C THR A 362 4.59 -11.54 -18.61
N ASP A 363 5.50 -10.69 -18.16
CA ASP A 363 5.43 -10.10 -16.82
C ASP A 363 4.25 -9.13 -16.71
N CYS A 364 3.95 -8.37 -17.75
CA CYS A 364 2.77 -7.53 -17.83
C CYS A 364 1.49 -8.37 -17.75
N ALA A 365 1.41 -9.49 -18.46
CA ALA A 365 0.28 -10.40 -18.41
C ALA A 365 0.07 -11.00 -17.00
N ARG A 366 1.16 -11.49 -16.37
CA ARG A 366 1.13 -12.04 -15.01
C ARG A 366 0.67 -11.01 -13.98
N MET A 367 1.24 -9.80 -14.04
CA MET A 367 0.86 -8.72 -13.13
C MET A 367 -0.59 -8.26 -13.34
N ALA A 368 -1.06 -8.17 -14.59
CA ALA A 368 -2.43 -7.80 -14.91
C ALA A 368 -3.43 -8.85 -14.40
N ALA A 369 -3.14 -10.13 -14.60
CA ALA A 369 -3.97 -11.22 -14.08
C ALA A 369 -4.08 -11.20 -12.54
N ALA A 370 -2.95 -11.00 -11.85
CA ALA A 370 -2.92 -10.90 -10.40
C ALA A 370 -3.69 -9.66 -9.88
N GLN A 371 -3.56 -8.51 -10.56
CA GLN A 371 -4.33 -7.31 -10.24
C GLN A 371 -5.84 -7.53 -10.47
N ALA A 372 -6.22 -8.21 -11.56
CA ALA A 372 -7.61 -8.53 -11.88
C ALA A 372 -8.22 -9.46 -10.82
N ALA A 373 -7.51 -10.51 -10.40
CA ALA A 373 -7.97 -11.42 -9.35
C ALA A 373 -8.29 -10.69 -8.04
N ALA A 374 -7.43 -9.77 -7.60
CA ALA A 374 -7.69 -8.95 -6.40
C ALA A 374 -8.88 -8.00 -6.59
N SER A 375 -9.03 -7.40 -7.78
CA SER A 375 -10.17 -6.54 -8.11
C SER A 375 -11.49 -7.31 -8.09
N ASP A 376 -11.51 -8.52 -8.64
CA ASP A 376 -12.70 -9.37 -8.70
C ASP A 376 -13.06 -9.91 -7.31
N PHE A 377 -12.06 -10.32 -6.52
CA PHE A 377 -12.26 -10.64 -5.11
C PHE A 377 -12.87 -9.45 -4.35
N GLY A 378 -12.31 -8.26 -4.51
CA GLY A 378 -12.83 -7.04 -3.88
C GLY A 378 -14.24 -6.69 -4.34
N ALA A 379 -14.58 -6.90 -5.62
CA ALA A 379 -15.90 -6.64 -6.15
C ALA A 379 -16.99 -7.56 -5.54
N LEU A 380 -16.63 -8.82 -5.30
CA LEU A 380 -17.52 -9.79 -4.65
C LEU A 380 -17.75 -9.47 -3.17
N CYS A 381 -16.73 -8.88 -2.51
CA CYS A 381 -16.75 -8.57 -1.08
C CYS A 381 -17.42 -7.22 -0.73
N ARG A 382 -18.11 -6.57 -1.65
CA ARG A 382 -18.89 -5.34 -1.39
C ARG A 382 -20.20 -5.64 -0.70
N ARG A 383 -20.78 -4.64 -0.05
CA ARG A 383 -22.13 -4.73 0.53
C ARG A 383 -23.14 -5.15 -0.53
N VAL A 384 -23.05 -4.57 -1.72
CA VAL A 384 -23.74 -5.04 -2.94
C VAL A 384 -22.66 -5.63 -3.86
N PRO A 385 -22.60 -6.95 -4.02
CA PRO A 385 -21.57 -7.60 -4.83
C PRO A 385 -21.58 -7.14 -6.28
N GLY A 386 -20.39 -7.02 -6.87
CA GLY A 386 -20.22 -6.65 -8.27
C GLY A 386 -19.69 -7.79 -9.14
N PRO A 387 -19.87 -7.71 -10.46
CA PRO A 387 -19.41 -8.73 -11.40
C PRO A 387 -17.89 -8.70 -11.58
N MET A 388 -17.33 -9.81 -12.10
CA MET A 388 -15.93 -9.95 -12.51
C MET A 388 -15.54 -9.06 -13.70
N GLY A 389 -14.24 -8.85 -13.87
CA GLY A 389 -13.62 -8.19 -15.02
C GLY A 389 -13.83 -6.68 -15.04
N ARG A 390 -14.19 -6.07 -13.93
CA ARG A 390 -14.44 -4.62 -13.87
C ARG A 390 -13.17 -3.82 -14.17
N VAL A 391 -11.99 -4.27 -13.72
CA VAL A 391 -10.73 -3.60 -13.93
C VAL A 391 -10.38 -3.47 -15.43
N TYR A 392 -10.77 -4.42 -16.25
CA TYR A 392 -10.56 -4.38 -17.70
C TYR A 392 -11.53 -3.43 -18.44
N ARG A 393 -12.69 -3.13 -17.84
CA ARG A 393 -13.73 -2.28 -18.40
C ARG A 393 -13.76 -0.89 -17.78
N GLN A 394 -12.95 -0.66 -16.75
CA GLN A 394 -12.89 0.61 -16.06
C GLN A 394 -12.36 1.70 -17.00
N LYS A 395 -13.13 2.77 -17.17
CA LYS A 395 -12.70 3.95 -17.91
C LYS A 395 -11.82 4.80 -17.01
N ILE A 396 -10.83 5.45 -17.61
CA ILE A 396 -10.03 6.46 -16.92
C ILE A 396 -10.92 7.59 -16.39
N ILE A 397 -10.64 8.04 -15.20
CA ILE A 397 -11.34 9.17 -14.59
C ILE A 397 -10.61 10.46 -14.96
N PHE A 398 -11.26 11.30 -15.75
CA PHE A 398 -10.77 12.65 -16.05
C PHE A 398 -11.46 13.67 -15.16
N LEU A 399 -10.67 14.61 -14.62
CA LEU A 399 -11.18 15.89 -14.17
C LEU A 399 -10.90 16.91 -15.26
N THR A 400 -11.97 17.56 -15.72
CA THR A 400 -11.92 18.85 -16.43
C THR A 400 -12.12 19.95 -15.40
N ASN A 401 -11.34 20.99 -15.48
CA ASN A 401 -11.54 22.21 -14.67
C ASN A 401 -12.91 22.81 -14.93
#